data_3221480b1bc808daf1202af0ed221b63
#
_entry.id   3221480b1bc808daf1202af0ed221b63
#
_cell.length_a   1.000
_cell.length_b   1.000
_cell.length_c   1.000
_cell.angle_alpha   90.00
_cell.angle_beta   90.00
_cell.angle_gamma   90.00
#
_symmetry.space_group_name_H-M   'P 1'
#
loop_
_entity.id
_entity.type
_entity.pdbx_description
1 polymer ?
#
loop_
_entity_poly.entity_id
_entity_poly.type
_entity_poly.pdbx_seq_one_letter_code
_entity_poly.pdbx_strand_id
1 'polypeptide(L)'
;MSEVSKRRTFAIISHPDAGKTTVTEKLLLYGGAIKTAGSVKARKANTHATSDWMEMEKERGISVTSSVMQFPYDNHVINLLDTPGHEDFSEDTYRTLTAVDSALMVIDVAKGVEQRTIKLMEVCRLRDTPILTFINKLDREGKEPIELLDEVESVLNIECSPITWPIGMGKGFKGVYHLLENKVYLFESGKNASIGDNTLIDGIDNTNLDEVLGKELAQEARDEIELITGTTNPFNI
;
A
#
# COMPACT_ATOMS: atom_id res chain seq x y z
N MET A 1 -4.60 -12.62 26.57
CA MET A 1 -4.24 -13.10 25.22
C MET A 1 -2.91 -13.84 25.29
N SER A 2 -2.79 -14.99 24.63
CA SER A 2 -1.49 -15.70 24.56
C SER A 2 -0.49 -14.85 23.73
N GLU A 3 0.81 -15.06 23.95
CA GLU A 3 1.87 -14.41 23.14
C GLU A 3 1.67 -14.65 21.62
N VAL A 4 1.19 -15.85 21.27
CA VAL A 4 0.92 -16.22 19.86
C VAL A 4 -0.22 -15.40 19.25
N SER A 5 -1.30 -15.17 20.02
CA SER A 5 -2.46 -14.42 19.53
C SER A 5 -2.20 -12.90 19.29
N LYS A 6 -1.06 -12.40 19.79
CA LYS A 6 -0.62 -11.01 19.55
C LYS A 6 0.23 -10.86 18.30
N ARG A 7 0.73 -11.94 17.71
CA ARG A 7 1.59 -11.87 16.54
C ARG A 7 0.77 -11.76 15.25
N ARG A 8 1.22 -10.92 14.34
CA ARG A 8 0.69 -10.76 12.99
C ARG A 8 1.86 -10.79 12.03
N THR A 9 1.86 -11.75 11.13
CA THR A 9 2.95 -11.96 10.19
C THR A 9 2.44 -11.79 8.78
N PHE A 10 2.99 -10.84 8.04
CA PHE A 10 2.62 -10.65 6.64
C PHE A 10 3.85 -10.41 5.76
N ALA A 11 3.75 -10.82 4.51
CA ALA A 11 4.74 -10.51 3.49
C ALA A 11 4.32 -9.28 2.69
N ILE A 12 5.28 -8.48 2.29
CA ILE A 12 5.07 -7.44 1.30
C ILE A 12 5.61 -7.91 -0.05
N ILE A 13 4.74 -7.92 -1.05
CA ILE A 13 5.01 -8.44 -2.40
C ILE A 13 4.66 -7.39 -3.45
N SER A 14 5.36 -7.39 -4.57
CA SER A 14 5.09 -6.48 -5.67
C SER A 14 5.82 -6.89 -6.94
N HIS A 15 5.45 -6.28 -8.06
CA HIS A 15 6.33 -6.23 -9.22
C HIS A 15 7.52 -5.26 -8.97
N PRO A 16 8.62 -5.33 -9.75
CA PRO A 16 9.73 -4.40 -9.65
C PRO A 16 9.28 -2.95 -9.81
N ASP A 17 9.90 -2.06 -9.03
CA ASP A 17 9.62 -0.61 -9.03
C ASP A 17 8.21 -0.17 -8.58
N ALA A 18 7.34 -1.05 -8.09
CA ALA A 18 6.05 -0.65 -7.53
C ALA A 18 6.16 0.25 -6.28
N GLY A 19 7.35 0.29 -5.66
CA GLY A 19 7.62 1.06 -4.46
C GLY A 19 7.53 0.25 -3.17
N LYS A 20 7.70 -1.08 -3.26
CA LYS A 20 7.69 -1.99 -2.12
C LYS A 20 8.58 -1.49 -0.96
N THR A 21 9.86 -1.24 -1.22
CA THR A 21 10.80 -0.74 -0.21
C THR A 21 10.36 0.59 0.41
N THR A 22 9.75 1.48 -0.38
CA THR A 22 9.21 2.75 0.13
C THR A 22 8.04 2.51 1.09
N VAL A 23 7.13 1.59 0.75
CA VAL A 23 6.01 1.22 1.63
C VAL A 23 6.53 0.55 2.90
N THR A 24 7.47 -0.39 2.78
CA THR A 24 8.14 -1.03 3.93
C THR A 24 8.74 -0.01 4.90
N GLU A 25 9.54 0.94 4.39
CA GLU A 25 10.16 2.00 5.20
C GLU A 25 9.10 2.89 5.88
N LYS A 26 7.99 3.18 5.21
CA LYS A 26 6.88 3.95 5.80
C LYS A 26 6.16 3.15 6.89
N LEU A 27 5.91 1.87 6.69
CA LEU A 27 5.33 1.00 7.72
C LEU A 27 6.22 0.94 8.97
N LEU A 28 7.54 0.80 8.79
CA LEU A 28 8.49 0.82 9.90
C LEU A 28 8.53 2.18 10.63
N LEU A 29 8.43 3.28 9.88
CA LEU A 29 8.38 4.63 10.44
C LEU A 29 7.10 4.83 11.27
N TYR A 30 5.94 4.49 10.72
CA TYR A 30 4.66 4.61 11.42
C TYR A 30 4.55 3.64 12.61
N GLY A 31 5.15 2.47 12.51
CA GLY A 31 5.28 1.52 13.62
C GLY A 31 6.31 1.94 14.69
N GLY A 32 7.02 3.06 14.49
CA GLY A 32 8.03 3.55 15.44
C GLY A 32 9.32 2.71 15.47
N ALA A 33 9.49 1.78 14.53
CA ALA A 33 10.68 0.93 14.44
C ALA A 33 11.92 1.71 13.95
N ILE A 34 11.72 2.73 13.14
CA ILE A 34 12.77 3.64 12.67
C ILE A 34 12.36 5.09 12.90
N LYS A 35 13.35 5.99 13.04
CA LYS A 35 13.10 7.44 13.28
C LYS A 35 12.94 8.22 11.98
N THR A 36 13.54 7.77 10.91
CA THR A 36 13.50 8.37 9.56
C THR A 36 13.43 7.29 8.51
N ALA A 37 12.55 7.44 7.54
CA ALA A 37 12.49 6.51 6.42
C ALA A 37 13.67 6.75 5.46
N GLY A 38 14.29 5.69 4.98
CA GLY A 38 15.30 5.72 3.94
C GLY A 38 14.69 5.94 2.55
N SER A 39 15.54 6.13 1.54
CA SER A 39 15.13 6.31 0.14
C SER A 39 15.90 5.42 -0.81
N VAL A 40 15.20 4.76 -1.73
CA VAL A 40 15.79 3.89 -2.77
C VAL A 40 16.51 4.70 -3.86
N LYS A 41 16.13 5.96 -4.10
CA LYS A 41 16.77 6.83 -5.10
C LYS A 41 18.04 7.49 -4.57
N ALA A 42 19.02 6.70 -4.20
CA ALA A 42 20.18 7.06 -3.41
C ALA A 42 21.35 7.73 -4.18
N ARG A 43 21.17 8.33 -5.35
CA ARG A 43 22.28 9.15 -5.92
C ARG A 43 22.50 10.47 -5.18
N LYS A 44 21.57 10.88 -4.26
CA LYS A 44 21.68 12.09 -3.45
C LYS A 44 21.09 11.96 -2.02
N ALA A 45 20.69 10.79 -1.56
CA ALA A 45 20.15 10.64 -0.22
C ALA A 45 21.21 10.16 0.76
N ASN A 46 21.31 10.84 1.91
CA ASN A 46 22.27 10.51 2.98
C ASN A 46 21.88 9.26 3.80
N THR A 47 20.73 8.63 3.50
CA THR A 47 20.21 7.48 4.28
C THR A 47 19.67 6.43 3.31
N HIS A 48 20.20 5.22 3.38
CA HIS A 48 19.68 4.05 2.66
C HIS A 48 18.49 3.44 3.38
N ALA A 49 17.68 2.66 2.66
CA ALA A 49 16.55 1.93 3.23
C ALA A 49 17.04 0.90 4.28
N THR A 50 16.30 0.76 5.36
CA THR A 50 16.65 -0.18 6.45
C THR A 50 16.49 -1.63 6.02
N SER A 51 15.60 -1.90 5.05
CA SER A 51 15.42 -3.21 4.44
C SER A 51 16.60 -3.65 3.55
N ASP A 52 17.37 -2.69 3.01
CA ASP A 52 18.49 -2.94 2.10
C ASP A 52 19.82 -2.99 2.89
N TRP A 53 20.08 -4.10 3.57
CA TRP A 53 21.26 -4.25 4.42
C TRP A 53 22.50 -4.78 3.73
N MET A 54 22.37 -5.47 2.59
CA MET A 54 23.51 -5.94 1.80
C MET A 54 24.10 -4.84 0.91
N GLU A 55 25.42 -4.81 0.74
CA GLU A 55 26.08 -3.84 -0.15
C GLU A 55 25.58 -3.92 -1.59
N MET A 56 25.31 -5.13 -2.07
CA MET A 56 24.75 -5.37 -3.41
C MET A 56 23.36 -4.75 -3.57
N GLU A 57 22.53 -4.77 -2.55
CA GLU A 57 21.19 -4.16 -2.55
C GLU A 57 21.30 -2.64 -2.61
N LYS A 58 22.23 -2.05 -1.84
CA LYS A 58 22.51 -0.62 -1.85
C LYS A 58 23.02 -0.11 -3.19
N GLU A 59 23.91 -0.87 -3.83
CA GLU A 59 24.48 -0.52 -5.15
C GLU A 59 23.45 -0.60 -6.28
N ARG A 60 22.60 -1.63 -6.25
CA ARG A 60 21.60 -1.87 -7.29
C ARG A 60 20.29 -1.14 -7.04
N GLY A 61 20.01 -0.75 -5.80
CA GLY A 61 18.74 -0.14 -5.38
C GLY A 61 17.56 -1.10 -5.46
N ILE A 62 17.82 -2.41 -5.30
CA ILE A 62 16.82 -3.48 -5.28
C ILE A 62 17.09 -4.44 -4.13
N SER A 63 16.04 -4.93 -3.48
CA SER A 63 16.14 -5.97 -2.45
C SER A 63 16.43 -7.32 -3.11
N VAL A 64 17.51 -7.97 -2.71
CA VAL A 64 18.01 -9.25 -3.25
C VAL A 64 17.61 -10.42 -2.35
N THR A 65 17.52 -10.19 -1.05
CA THR A 65 17.20 -11.21 -0.04
C THR A 65 15.94 -10.87 0.72
N SER A 66 15.22 -11.90 1.21
CA SER A 66 14.09 -11.68 2.13
C SER A 66 14.61 -11.22 3.48
N SER A 67 14.07 -10.13 4.00
CA SER A 67 14.38 -9.62 5.33
C SER A 67 13.15 -9.68 6.24
N VAL A 68 13.38 -9.98 7.52
CA VAL A 68 12.33 -10.03 8.53
C VAL A 68 12.51 -8.85 9.47
N MET A 69 11.48 -8.02 9.55
CA MET A 69 11.44 -6.86 10.43
C MET A 69 10.32 -7.01 11.44
N GLN A 70 10.61 -6.73 12.71
CA GLN A 70 9.65 -6.87 13.78
C GLN A 70 9.48 -5.54 14.52
N PHE A 71 8.23 -5.17 14.80
CA PHE A 71 7.91 -3.98 15.57
C PHE A 71 6.56 -4.11 16.29
N PRO A 72 6.37 -3.41 17.45
CA PRO A 72 5.08 -3.35 18.11
C PRO A 72 4.16 -2.35 17.41
N TYR A 73 2.89 -2.70 17.30
CA TYR A 73 1.83 -1.80 16.83
C TYR A 73 0.48 -2.22 17.40
N ASP A 74 -0.26 -1.29 17.98
CA ASP A 74 -1.61 -1.49 18.54
C ASP A 74 -1.77 -2.79 19.35
N ASN A 75 -0.95 -2.97 20.39
CA ASN A 75 -0.90 -4.16 21.24
C ASN A 75 -0.55 -5.49 20.52
N HIS A 76 -0.13 -5.41 19.27
CA HIS A 76 0.35 -6.55 18.49
C HIS A 76 1.86 -6.48 18.26
N VAL A 77 2.44 -7.61 17.95
CA VAL A 77 3.81 -7.73 17.42
C VAL A 77 3.69 -8.03 15.94
N ILE A 78 4.08 -7.07 15.14
CA ILE A 78 4.07 -7.17 13.68
C ILE A 78 5.38 -7.78 13.21
N ASN A 79 5.30 -8.84 12.41
CA ASN A 79 6.42 -9.40 11.67
C ASN A 79 6.19 -9.10 10.18
N LEU A 80 6.98 -8.20 9.64
CA LEU A 80 6.97 -7.84 8.24
C LEU A 80 8.10 -8.57 7.52
N LEU A 81 7.74 -9.38 6.53
CA LEU A 81 8.67 -10.08 5.66
C LEU A 81 8.76 -9.34 4.33
N ASP A 82 9.88 -8.68 4.09
CA ASP A 82 10.14 -8.02 2.80
C ASP A 82 10.70 -9.06 1.82
N THR A 83 10.07 -9.20 0.65
CA THR A 83 10.45 -10.18 -0.36
C THR A 83 11.26 -9.52 -1.49
N PRO A 84 12.19 -10.24 -2.14
CA PRO A 84 12.87 -9.73 -3.33
C PRO A 84 11.86 -9.39 -4.43
N GLY A 85 11.98 -8.18 -5.01
CA GLY A 85 11.11 -7.74 -6.11
C GLY A 85 11.57 -8.26 -7.49
N HIS A 86 12.76 -8.82 -7.60
CA HIS A 86 13.35 -9.23 -8.88
C HIS A 86 12.92 -10.63 -9.33
N GLU A 87 12.84 -10.88 -10.63
CA GLU A 87 12.38 -12.19 -11.18
C GLU A 87 13.30 -13.35 -10.79
N ASP A 88 14.60 -13.08 -10.64
CA ASP A 88 15.61 -14.10 -10.32
C ASP A 88 15.47 -14.70 -8.91
N PHE A 89 14.67 -14.07 -8.03
CA PHE A 89 14.50 -14.49 -6.63
C PHE A 89 13.11 -15.09 -6.33
N SER A 90 12.46 -15.68 -7.32
CA SER A 90 11.10 -16.22 -7.20
C SER A 90 10.96 -17.34 -6.16
N GLU A 91 12.01 -18.15 -5.94
CA GLU A 91 12.00 -19.24 -4.95
C GLU A 91 11.96 -18.69 -3.52
N ASP A 92 12.74 -17.64 -3.22
CA ASP A 92 12.73 -17.01 -1.89
C ASP A 92 11.38 -16.33 -1.61
N THR A 93 10.76 -15.72 -2.60
CA THR A 93 9.41 -15.18 -2.50
C THR A 93 8.40 -16.28 -2.17
N TYR A 94 8.48 -17.42 -2.87
CA TYR A 94 7.63 -18.56 -2.62
C TYR A 94 7.80 -19.07 -1.17
N ARG A 95 9.03 -19.28 -0.72
CA ARG A 95 9.33 -19.71 0.64
C ARG A 95 8.79 -18.73 1.68
N THR A 96 8.97 -17.42 1.45
CA THR A 96 8.48 -16.37 2.35
C THR A 96 6.95 -16.41 2.45
N LEU A 97 6.23 -16.55 1.33
CA LEU A 97 4.78 -16.64 1.32
C LEU A 97 4.24 -17.90 2.03
N THR A 98 5.06 -18.94 2.18
CA THR A 98 4.67 -20.12 2.97
C THR A 98 4.71 -19.91 4.48
N ALA A 99 5.36 -18.84 4.93
CA ALA A 99 5.61 -18.57 6.34
C ALA A 99 4.76 -17.41 6.92
N VAL A 100 3.81 -16.88 6.13
CA VAL A 100 3.02 -15.70 6.53
C VAL A 100 1.53 -16.00 6.62
N ASP A 101 0.84 -15.19 7.42
CA ASP A 101 -0.61 -15.27 7.63
C ASP A 101 -1.39 -14.51 6.54
N SER A 102 -0.75 -13.51 5.91
CA SER A 102 -1.35 -12.67 4.85
C SER A 102 -0.26 -12.02 3.98
N ALA A 103 -0.66 -11.45 2.86
CA ALA A 103 0.22 -10.71 1.98
C ALA A 103 -0.30 -9.30 1.68
N LEU A 104 0.60 -8.31 1.70
CA LEU A 104 0.37 -6.95 1.20
C LEU A 104 0.93 -6.87 -0.22
N MET A 105 0.04 -6.82 -1.20
CA MET A 105 0.39 -6.70 -2.61
C MET A 105 0.43 -5.22 -3.01
N VAL A 106 1.61 -4.73 -3.44
CA VAL A 106 1.79 -3.34 -3.87
C VAL A 106 1.75 -3.26 -5.39
N ILE A 107 0.84 -2.45 -5.91
CA ILE A 107 0.63 -2.19 -7.35
C ILE A 107 0.94 -0.72 -7.64
N ASP A 108 1.66 -0.47 -8.74
CA ASP A 108 1.91 0.88 -9.27
C ASP A 108 0.68 1.36 -10.06
N VAL A 109 0.12 2.51 -9.71
CA VAL A 109 -1.08 3.06 -10.36
C VAL A 109 -0.91 3.23 -11.87
N ALA A 110 0.29 3.58 -12.34
CA ALA A 110 0.55 3.78 -13.77
C ALA A 110 0.71 2.47 -14.55
N LYS A 111 1.25 1.43 -13.91
CA LYS A 111 1.50 0.14 -14.56
C LYS A 111 0.31 -0.82 -14.44
N GLY A 112 -0.39 -0.79 -13.31
CA GLY A 112 -1.47 -1.72 -13.01
C GLY A 112 -0.96 -3.14 -12.72
N VAL A 113 -1.73 -4.14 -13.18
CA VAL A 113 -1.44 -5.56 -12.96
C VAL A 113 -0.43 -6.05 -13.98
N GLU A 114 0.80 -6.30 -13.55
CA GLU A 114 1.87 -6.85 -14.38
C GLU A 114 1.97 -8.38 -14.25
N GLN A 115 2.67 -9.05 -15.17
CA GLN A 115 2.88 -10.50 -15.18
C GLN A 115 3.41 -11.04 -13.85
N ARG A 116 4.27 -10.27 -13.18
CA ARG A 116 4.79 -10.63 -11.86
C ARG A 116 3.70 -10.64 -10.81
N THR A 117 2.78 -9.67 -10.85
CA THR A 117 1.63 -9.61 -9.93
C THR A 117 0.75 -10.85 -10.09
N ILE A 118 0.50 -11.28 -11.32
CA ILE A 118 -0.27 -12.50 -11.62
C ILE A 118 0.41 -13.73 -11.01
N LYS A 119 1.72 -13.92 -11.23
CA LYS A 119 2.47 -15.05 -10.65
C LYS A 119 2.44 -15.06 -9.12
N LEU A 120 2.57 -13.89 -8.49
CA LEU A 120 2.51 -13.76 -7.03
C LEU A 120 1.10 -14.10 -6.51
N MET A 121 0.06 -13.68 -7.22
CA MET A 121 -1.32 -14.01 -6.91
C MET A 121 -1.58 -15.52 -7.00
N GLU A 122 -1.04 -16.19 -8.01
CA GLU A 122 -1.13 -17.64 -8.16
C GLU A 122 -0.55 -18.38 -6.94
N VAL A 123 0.61 -17.91 -6.46
CA VAL A 123 1.25 -18.48 -5.25
C VAL A 123 0.38 -18.27 -4.02
N CYS A 124 -0.15 -17.07 -3.82
CA CYS A 124 -1.05 -16.78 -2.70
C CYS A 124 -2.32 -17.65 -2.75
N ARG A 125 -2.89 -17.83 -3.95
CA ARG A 125 -4.10 -18.67 -4.16
C ARG A 125 -3.86 -20.13 -3.84
N LEU A 126 -2.71 -20.69 -4.22
CA LEU A 126 -2.36 -22.09 -3.88
C LEU A 126 -2.31 -22.37 -2.38
N ARG A 127 -2.25 -21.33 -1.57
CA ARG A 127 -2.11 -21.41 -0.12
C ARG A 127 -3.25 -20.76 0.64
N ASP A 128 -4.27 -20.31 -0.06
CA ASP A 128 -5.38 -19.54 0.53
C ASP A 128 -4.90 -18.35 1.38
N THR A 129 -3.78 -17.73 0.99
CA THR A 129 -3.21 -16.59 1.70
C THR A 129 -4.07 -15.35 1.47
N PRO A 130 -4.66 -14.74 2.50
CA PRO A 130 -5.41 -13.50 2.37
C PRO A 130 -4.53 -12.36 1.82
N ILE A 131 -5.10 -11.53 0.94
CA ILE A 131 -4.37 -10.46 0.27
C ILE A 131 -5.02 -9.12 0.58
N LEU A 132 -4.21 -8.16 1.02
CA LEU A 132 -4.51 -6.75 1.02
C LEU A 132 -3.77 -6.10 -0.17
N THR A 133 -4.49 -5.43 -1.05
CA THR A 133 -3.91 -4.72 -2.20
C THR A 133 -3.70 -3.25 -1.87
N PHE A 134 -2.51 -2.74 -2.11
CA PHE A 134 -2.14 -1.34 -1.93
C PHE A 134 -1.76 -0.72 -3.27
N ILE A 135 -2.60 0.19 -3.75
CA ILE A 135 -2.34 0.98 -4.96
C ILE A 135 -1.42 2.14 -4.58
N ASN A 136 -0.23 2.16 -5.15
CA ASN A 136 0.82 3.10 -4.81
C ASN A 136 1.06 4.13 -5.93
N LYS A 137 1.68 5.25 -5.56
CA LYS A 137 2.11 6.35 -6.45
C LYS A 137 0.96 7.16 -7.05
N LEU A 138 -0.16 7.28 -6.35
CA LEU A 138 -1.27 8.14 -6.74
C LEU A 138 -0.92 9.64 -6.84
N ASP A 139 0.25 10.03 -6.34
CA ASP A 139 0.87 11.34 -6.56
C ASP A 139 1.38 11.55 -8.00
N ARG A 140 1.24 10.55 -8.87
CA ARG A 140 1.60 10.57 -10.29
C ARG A 140 0.39 10.27 -11.15
N GLU A 141 0.46 10.70 -12.40
CA GLU A 141 -0.52 10.31 -13.41
C GLU A 141 -0.46 8.80 -13.64
N GLY A 142 -1.62 8.17 -13.73
CA GLY A 142 -1.76 6.73 -13.89
C GLY A 142 -3.10 6.33 -14.48
N LYS A 143 -3.51 5.09 -14.24
CA LYS A 143 -4.83 4.60 -14.62
C LYS A 143 -5.88 5.18 -13.69
N GLU A 144 -7.07 5.43 -14.21
CA GLU A 144 -8.19 5.83 -13.38
C GLU A 144 -8.48 4.77 -12.30
N PRO A 145 -8.80 5.19 -11.07
CA PRO A 145 -8.99 4.25 -9.95
C PRO A 145 -10.02 3.16 -10.23
N ILE A 146 -11.12 3.50 -10.90
CA ILE A 146 -12.19 2.55 -11.28
C ILE A 146 -11.68 1.55 -12.31
N GLU A 147 -10.98 2.00 -13.36
CA GLU A 147 -10.39 1.13 -14.37
C GLU A 147 -9.35 0.18 -13.75
N LEU A 148 -8.58 0.67 -12.79
CA LEU A 148 -7.59 -0.15 -12.11
C LEU A 148 -8.24 -1.18 -11.19
N LEU A 149 -9.35 -0.85 -10.55
CA LEU A 149 -10.14 -1.80 -9.76
C LEU A 149 -10.65 -2.94 -10.66
N ASP A 150 -11.27 -2.60 -11.79
CA ASP A 150 -11.75 -3.57 -12.80
C ASP A 150 -10.62 -4.44 -13.35
N GLU A 151 -9.44 -3.85 -13.59
CA GLU A 151 -8.25 -4.59 -14.02
C GLU A 151 -7.80 -5.59 -12.95
N VAL A 152 -7.73 -5.18 -11.68
CA VAL A 152 -7.37 -6.06 -10.57
C VAL A 152 -8.35 -7.22 -10.45
N GLU A 153 -9.64 -6.96 -10.51
CA GLU A 153 -10.66 -7.99 -10.43
C GLU A 153 -10.61 -8.97 -11.61
N SER A 154 -10.58 -8.43 -12.83
CA SER A 154 -10.64 -9.25 -14.05
C SER A 154 -9.37 -10.05 -14.30
N VAL A 155 -8.18 -9.41 -14.14
CA VAL A 155 -6.90 -10.06 -14.44
C VAL A 155 -6.49 -11.02 -13.33
N LEU A 156 -6.72 -10.66 -12.07
CA LEU A 156 -6.40 -11.52 -10.94
C LEU A 156 -7.55 -12.48 -10.57
N ASN A 157 -8.72 -12.36 -11.19
CA ASN A 157 -9.91 -13.16 -10.92
C ASN A 157 -10.23 -13.24 -9.41
N ILE A 158 -10.40 -12.06 -8.81
CA ILE A 158 -10.76 -11.86 -7.41
C ILE A 158 -11.87 -10.81 -7.31
N GLU A 159 -12.65 -10.83 -6.25
CA GLU A 159 -13.54 -9.74 -5.90
C GLU A 159 -12.80 -8.77 -4.98
N CYS A 160 -12.95 -7.46 -5.23
CA CYS A 160 -12.34 -6.41 -4.43
C CYS A 160 -13.36 -5.75 -3.50
N SER A 161 -12.91 -5.44 -2.28
CA SER A 161 -13.67 -4.65 -1.32
C SER A 161 -12.83 -3.42 -0.94
N PRO A 162 -13.05 -2.27 -1.57
CA PRO A 162 -12.29 -1.06 -1.28
C PRO A 162 -12.44 -0.63 0.18
N ILE A 163 -11.31 -0.38 0.86
CA ILE A 163 -11.28 0.15 2.23
C ILE A 163 -11.06 1.66 2.19
N THR A 164 -10.20 2.11 1.28
CA THR A 164 -9.93 3.52 1.03
C THR A 164 -10.07 3.83 -0.45
N TRP A 165 -10.54 5.04 -0.75
CA TRP A 165 -10.66 5.54 -2.11
C TRP A 165 -9.89 6.85 -2.27
N PRO A 166 -9.12 7.05 -3.36
CA PRO A 166 -8.36 8.27 -3.58
C PRO A 166 -9.28 9.46 -3.88
N ILE A 167 -8.82 10.66 -3.55
CA ILE A 167 -9.45 11.92 -3.92
C ILE A 167 -8.47 12.66 -4.82
N GLY A 168 -8.78 12.65 -6.10
CA GLY A 168 -7.91 13.12 -7.16
C GLY A 168 -6.69 12.22 -7.41
N MET A 169 -5.91 12.55 -8.46
CA MET A 169 -4.70 11.82 -8.86
C MET A 169 -3.63 12.78 -9.37
N GLY A 170 -2.38 12.31 -9.43
CA GLY A 170 -1.25 13.07 -9.91
C GLY A 170 -1.02 14.34 -9.07
N LYS A 171 -0.91 15.48 -9.72
CA LYS A 171 -0.80 16.78 -9.05
C LYS A 171 -2.06 17.19 -8.30
N GLY A 172 -3.19 16.60 -8.69
CA GLY A 172 -4.50 16.80 -8.08
C GLY A 172 -4.77 15.91 -6.89
N PHE A 173 -3.90 14.95 -6.56
CA PHE A 173 -4.07 14.05 -5.43
C PHE A 173 -4.09 14.83 -4.10
N LYS A 174 -5.20 14.75 -3.38
CA LYS A 174 -5.44 15.49 -2.14
C LYS A 174 -5.47 14.60 -0.91
N GLY A 175 -5.83 13.33 -1.05
CA GLY A 175 -5.98 12.44 0.08
C GLY A 175 -6.76 11.19 -0.25
N VAL A 176 -7.36 10.59 0.77
CA VAL A 176 -8.19 9.39 0.62
C VAL A 176 -9.46 9.51 1.48
N TYR A 177 -10.53 8.93 0.99
CA TYR A 177 -11.71 8.63 1.79
C TYR A 177 -11.63 7.22 2.34
N HIS A 178 -11.85 7.05 3.64
CA HIS A 178 -11.88 5.75 4.32
C HIS A 178 -13.33 5.29 4.45
N LEU A 179 -13.73 4.28 3.68
CA LEU A 179 -15.12 3.82 3.58
C LEU A 179 -15.68 3.31 4.91
N LEU A 180 -14.89 2.51 5.66
CA LEU A 180 -15.35 1.93 6.93
C LEU A 180 -15.49 2.96 8.04
N GLU A 181 -14.61 3.96 8.08
CA GLU A 181 -14.63 5.00 9.11
C GLU A 181 -15.52 6.18 8.74
N ASN A 182 -15.93 6.27 7.48
CA ASN A 182 -16.64 7.41 6.91
C ASN A 182 -15.88 8.73 7.16
N LYS A 183 -14.58 8.74 6.81
CA LYS A 183 -13.67 9.87 7.05
C LYS A 183 -12.83 10.19 5.84
N VAL A 184 -12.61 11.48 5.61
CA VAL A 184 -11.68 11.98 4.59
C VAL A 184 -10.37 12.35 5.26
N TYR A 185 -9.27 11.77 4.78
CA TYR A 185 -7.90 12.07 5.18
C TYR A 185 -7.23 12.89 4.09
N LEU A 186 -7.00 14.17 4.33
CA LEU A 186 -6.34 15.08 3.38
C LEU A 186 -4.86 15.21 3.71
N PHE A 187 -4.03 15.17 2.68
CA PHE A 187 -2.58 15.23 2.79
C PHE A 187 -2.06 16.60 2.32
N GLU A 188 -1.17 17.22 3.09
CA GLU A 188 -0.47 18.43 2.67
C GLU A 188 0.66 18.10 1.69
N SER A 189 0.71 18.83 0.55
CA SER A 189 1.78 18.68 -0.43
C SER A 189 3.09 19.30 0.07
N GLY A 190 4.21 18.57 -0.02
CA GLY A 190 5.55 19.15 0.04
C GLY A 190 6.24 19.24 1.40
N LYS A 191 5.62 18.80 2.48
CA LYS A 191 6.31 18.61 3.76
C LYS A 191 6.57 17.13 4.01
N ASN A 192 7.72 16.82 4.64
CA ASN A 192 7.94 15.50 5.24
C ASN A 192 6.75 15.25 6.16
N ALA A 193 5.81 14.41 5.71
CA ALA A 193 4.61 14.12 6.47
C ALA A 193 5.02 13.55 7.82
N SER A 194 4.93 14.38 8.85
CA SER A 194 5.00 13.92 10.22
C SER A 194 3.69 13.19 10.53
N ILE A 195 3.78 12.15 11.34
CA ILE A 195 2.61 11.43 11.84
C ILE A 195 1.73 12.45 12.57
N GLY A 196 0.56 12.79 12.00
CA GLY A 196 -0.39 13.68 12.65
C GLY A 196 -0.79 14.98 11.93
N ASP A 197 -0.17 15.33 10.81
CA ASP A 197 -0.48 16.58 10.08
C ASP A 197 -1.57 16.40 8.98
N ASN A 198 -2.46 15.43 9.12
CA ASN A 198 -3.56 15.23 8.19
C ASN A 198 -4.79 16.02 8.63
N THR A 199 -5.39 16.77 7.73
CA THR A 199 -6.72 17.34 7.96
C THR A 199 -7.74 16.21 7.86
N LEU A 200 -8.49 15.99 8.94
CA LEU A 200 -9.53 14.97 9.03
C LEU A 200 -10.89 15.63 8.90
N ILE A 201 -11.72 15.14 7.99
CA ILE A 201 -13.10 15.59 7.79
C ILE A 201 -14.02 14.39 7.95
N ASP A 202 -15.03 14.51 8.81
CA ASP A 202 -16.02 13.46 9.04
C ASP A 202 -17.06 13.46 7.91
N GLY A 203 -17.17 12.34 7.21
CA GLY A 203 -18.14 12.12 6.14
C GLY A 203 -17.79 12.76 4.80
N ILE A 204 -18.15 12.05 3.72
CA ILE A 204 -17.97 12.55 2.35
C ILE A 204 -18.96 13.67 2.00
N ASP A 205 -20.13 13.67 2.64
CA ASP A 205 -21.18 14.66 2.43
C ASP A 205 -20.99 15.94 3.24
N ASN A 206 -19.87 16.05 3.98
CA ASN A 206 -19.57 17.22 4.79
C ASN A 206 -19.36 18.45 3.90
N THR A 207 -20.09 19.54 4.19
CA THR A 207 -20.02 20.79 3.42
C THR A 207 -18.64 21.47 3.47
N ASN A 208 -17.85 21.24 4.52
CA ASN A 208 -16.49 21.74 4.62
C ASN A 208 -15.58 21.15 3.54
N LEU A 209 -15.93 20.00 2.97
CA LEU A 209 -15.18 19.38 1.89
C LEU A 209 -15.17 20.25 0.63
N ASP A 210 -16.27 20.90 0.32
CA ASP A 210 -16.41 21.81 -0.84
C ASP A 210 -15.53 23.07 -0.68
N GLU A 211 -15.32 23.52 0.56
CA GLU A 211 -14.45 24.67 0.85
C GLU A 211 -12.96 24.29 0.70
N VAL A 212 -12.59 23.08 1.10
CA VAL A 212 -11.18 22.64 1.13
C VAL A 212 -10.72 22.09 -0.21
N LEU A 213 -11.55 21.30 -0.90
CA LEU A 213 -11.22 20.66 -2.18
C LEU A 213 -11.64 21.48 -3.42
N GLY A 214 -12.60 22.39 -3.23
CA GLY A 214 -13.38 22.96 -4.34
C GLY A 214 -14.57 22.08 -4.71
N LYS A 215 -15.65 22.71 -5.20
CA LYS A 215 -16.93 22.02 -5.46
C LYS A 215 -16.83 20.91 -6.51
N GLU A 216 -16.02 21.10 -7.54
CA GLU A 216 -15.87 20.13 -8.64
C GLU A 216 -15.23 18.82 -8.11
N LEU A 217 -14.07 18.89 -7.47
CA LEU A 217 -13.37 17.71 -6.96
C LEU A 217 -14.13 17.02 -5.83
N ALA A 218 -14.81 17.81 -4.97
CA ALA A 218 -15.64 17.26 -3.91
C ALA A 218 -16.85 16.49 -4.47
N GLN A 219 -17.47 16.98 -5.54
CA GLN A 219 -18.59 16.31 -6.21
C GLN A 219 -18.12 15.05 -6.94
N GLU A 220 -17.01 15.12 -7.68
CA GLU A 220 -16.38 13.97 -8.33
C GLU A 220 -16.11 12.84 -7.31
N ALA A 221 -15.51 13.17 -6.16
CA ALA A 221 -15.26 12.20 -5.12
C ALA A 221 -16.55 11.57 -4.57
N ARG A 222 -17.63 12.32 -4.41
CA ARG A 222 -18.93 11.78 -3.98
C ARG A 222 -19.52 10.82 -5.01
N ASP A 223 -19.49 11.22 -6.29
CA ASP A 223 -20.03 10.41 -7.39
C ASP A 223 -19.27 9.09 -7.53
N GLU A 224 -17.95 9.11 -7.43
CA GLU A 224 -17.10 7.90 -7.44
C GLU A 224 -17.40 6.99 -6.24
N ILE A 225 -17.53 7.55 -5.04
CA ILE A 225 -17.80 6.76 -3.83
C ILE A 225 -19.21 6.17 -3.87
N GLU A 226 -20.20 6.88 -4.40
CA GLU A 226 -21.55 6.34 -4.62
C GLU A 226 -21.50 5.17 -5.61
N LEU A 227 -20.78 5.33 -6.72
CA LEU A 227 -20.61 4.27 -7.72
C LEU A 227 -19.96 3.03 -7.11
N ILE A 228 -18.86 3.18 -6.39
CA ILE A 228 -18.11 2.07 -5.81
C ILE A 228 -18.94 1.36 -4.74
N THR A 229 -19.59 2.11 -3.86
CA THR A 229 -20.44 1.55 -2.81
C THR A 229 -21.63 0.79 -3.40
N GLY A 230 -22.11 1.20 -4.58
CA GLY A 230 -23.19 0.51 -5.29
C GLY A 230 -22.75 -0.71 -6.10
N THR A 231 -21.48 -0.82 -6.47
CA THR A 231 -20.97 -1.85 -7.39
C THR A 231 -20.06 -2.88 -6.73
N THR A 232 -19.43 -2.57 -5.60
CA THR A 232 -18.53 -3.49 -4.90
C THR A 232 -19.15 -4.06 -3.62
N ASN A 233 -18.67 -5.23 -3.21
CA ASN A 233 -19.05 -5.79 -1.92
C ASN A 233 -18.38 -5.00 -0.79
N PRO A 234 -19.12 -4.64 0.29
CA PRO A 234 -18.54 -3.98 1.44
C PRO A 234 -17.55 -4.92 2.16
N PHE A 235 -16.45 -4.36 2.63
CA PHE A 235 -15.52 -5.10 3.47
C PHE A 235 -16.18 -5.38 4.84
N ASN A 236 -16.24 -6.64 5.23
CA ASN A 236 -16.74 -7.09 6.52
C ASN A 236 -15.56 -7.54 7.41
N ILE A 237 -15.50 -7.00 8.63
CA ILE A 237 -14.51 -7.36 9.65
C ILE A 237 -14.93 -8.62 10.41
#